data_f1402e8de2166dba9f16c1dde3605405
#
_entry.id   f1402e8de2166dba9f16c1dde3605405
#
_cell.length_a   1.000
_cell.length_b   1.000
_cell.length_c   1.000
_cell.angle_alpha   90.00
_cell.angle_beta   90.00
_cell.angle_gamma   90.00
#
_symmetry.space_group_name_H-M   'P 1'
#
loop_
_entity.id
_entity.type
_entity.pdbx_description
1 polymer ?
#
loop_
_entity_poly.entity_id
_entity_poly.type
_entity_poly.pdbx_seq_one_letter_code
_entity_poly.pdbx_strand_id
1 'polypeptide(L)'
;MASNEELLINVTPRETRVAVVENGVLQELHVERTLERGLVGNVYLGKVARVLPGMQSAFIDIGLERAAFLHVADVWHPPAEGETISAARSSAAQIPIEKQVFEGQSLVVQVIKDPIGTKGARLSTQISIAGRMLVFLPQDDHLGVSQKIPPEQRDVLRQRLQTLVGDQGGGFILRTNGEDASDQELADDIAYLRKAWARIRQAATKLPATSLLHQDLSLLQRVLRDLTSESTQHIKVDSQEQFAAMQAFGQEFMPAAAQKLVHYKGERPIFDLYAIDEEIAKALGRRVDLKSGGYLIVDQTEALTTVDVNTGGFVGARNFDDTIFKTNLEAAQAIARQLRLRNLGGIIIVDFIDMAPDEHREAVLAEIRKQLARDHVKTMCGGFSQLGLVEMTRKRTRESLAHMLCEPCPVCEGKGIVKTARSVTYDIFREILREARQFNPKEFRVVASPKVIELFLDEESQHLAGLSEFIGKPVSLQSESAMGQEQYDIVLL
;
A
#
# COMPACT_ATOMS: atom_id res chain seq x y z
N MET A 1 -24.16 11.96 -15.65
CA MET A 1 -23.14 12.96 -16.04
C MET A 1 -21.80 12.23 -16.00
N ALA A 2 -21.01 12.31 -17.07
CA ALA A 2 -19.67 11.75 -17.06
C ALA A 2 -18.87 12.42 -15.93
N SER A 3 -18.18 11.64 -15.09
CA SER A 3 -17.33 12.17 -14.04
C SER A 3 -16.15 12.88 -14.72
N ASN A 4 -15.88 14.12 -14.32
CA ASN A 4 -14.71 14.86 -14.78
C ASN A 4 -13.53 14.41 -13.93
N GLU A 5 -12.69 13.49 -14.46
CA GLU A 5 -11.51 12.98 -13.80
C GLU A 5 -10.26 13.67 -14.34
N GLU A 6 -9.41 14.14 -13.43
CA GLU A 6 -8.10 14.69 -13.71
C GLU A 6 -7.02 13.95 -12.91
N LEU A 7 -5.89 13.67 -13.54
CA LEU A 7 -4.71 13.15 -12.88
C LEU A 7 -3.69 14.28 -12.72
N LEU A 8 -3.32 14.57 -11.48
CA LEU A 8 -2.35 15.62 -11.15
C LEU A 8 -1.05 14.98 -10.69
N ILE A 9 0.04 15.35 -11.34
CA ILE A 9 1.37 14.77 -11.09
C ILE A 9 2.29 15.85 -10.59
N ASN A 10 2.79 15.66 -9.37
CA ASN A 10 3.80 16.49 -8.74
C ASN A 10 5.11 15.71 -8.62
N VAL A 11 6.18 16.26 -9.18
CA VAL A 11 7.48 15.62 -9.26
C VAL A 11 8.51 16.42 -8.48
N THR A 12 9.20 15.76 -7.56
CA THR A 12 10.38 16.26 -6.88
C THR A 12 11.58 15.34 -7.17
N PRO A 13 12.81 15.72 -6.89
CA PRO A 13 14.00 14.89 -7.19
C PRO A 13 13.98 13.50 -6.55
N ARG A 14 13.26 13.31 -5.44
CA ARG A 14 13.25 12.05 -4.71
C ARG A 14 11.88 11.41 -4.55
N GLU A 15 10.81 12.13 -4.88
CA GLU A 15 9.44 11.67 -4.71
C GLU A 15 8.57 12.12 -5.87
N THR A 16 7.76 11.21 -6.39
CA THR A 16 6.70 11.49 -7.35
C THR A 16 5.36 11.20 -6.70
N ARG A 17 4.44 12.17 -6.73
CA ARG A 17 3.08 12.05 -6.20
C ARG A 17 2.08 12.19 -7.32
N VAL A 18 1.08 11.32 -7.33
CA VAL A 18 -0.02 11.35 -8.31
C VAL A 18 -1.35 11.38 -7.58
N ALA A 19 -2.13 12.43 -7.79
CA ALA A 19 -3.46 12.60 -7.24
C ALA A 19 -4.51 12.33 -8.32
N VAL A 20 -5.47 11.46 -8.03
CA VAL A 20 -6.67 11.24 -8.83
C VAL A 20 -7.76 12.15 -8.29
N VAL A 21 -8.24 13.07 -9.10
CA VAL A 21 -9.24 14.08 -8.73
C VAL A 21 -10.49 13.88 -9.57
N GLU A 22 -11.62 13.62 -8.92
CA GLU A 22 -12.94 13.53 -9.58
C GLU A 22 -13.80 14.74 -9.17
N ASN A 23 -14.26 15.51 -10.14
CA ASN A 23 -15.08 16.71 -9.91
C ASN A 23 -14.47 17.69 -8.89
N GLY A 24 -13.15 17.88 -8.94
CA GLY A 24 -12.41 18.77 -8.04
C GLY A 24 -12.14 18.19 -6.63
N VAL A 25 -12.45 16.91 -6.38
CA VAL A 25 -12.27 16.26 -5.08
C VAL A 25 -11.24 15.13 -5.19
N LEU A 26 -10.23 15.13 -4.31
CA LEU A 26 -9.22 14.08 -4.25
C LEU A 26 -9.84 12.72 -3.90
N GLN A 27 -9.61 11.72 -4.73
CA GLN A 27 -10.12 10.35 -4.57
C GLN A 27 -9.03 9.36 -4.22
N GLU A 28 -7.84 9.49 -4.83
CA GLU A 28 -6.72 8.58 -4.59
C GLU A 28 -5.41 9.36 -4.61
N LEU A 29 -4.46 8.89 -3.81
CA LEU A 29 -3.08 9.36 -3.82
C LEU A 29 -2.14 8.18 -4.05
N HIS A 30 -1.22 8.35 -4.99
CA HIS A 30 -0.11 7.43 -5.24
C HIS A 30 1.20 8.16 -5.00
N VAL A 31 2.10 7.52 -4.27
CA VAL A 31 3.43 8.04 -3.96
C VAL A 31 4.48 7.02 -4.36
N GLU A 32 5.53 7.46 -5.02
CA GLU A 32 6.71 6.65 -5.33
C GLU A 32 7.96 7.43 -4.94
N ARG A 33 8.77 6.87 -4.05
CA ARG A 33 10.04 7.43 -3.64
C ARG A 33 11.17 6.72 -4.34
N THR A 34 12.10 7.49 -4.90
CA THR A 34 13.21 6.94 -5.71
C THR A 34 14.04 5.91 -4.94
N LEU A 35 14.28 6.14 -3.65
CA LEU A 35 15.08 5.25 -2.80
C LEU A 35 14.34 4.00 -2.32
N GLU A 36 13.00 4.02 -2.33
CA GLU A 36 12.15 2.91 -1.88
C GLU A 36 11.61 2.09 -3.05
N ARG A 37 12.02 2.42 -4.28
CA ARG A 37 11.59 1.70 -5.46
C ARG A 37 12.17 0.30 -5.47
N GLY A 38 11.31 -0.72 -5.38
CA GLY A 38 11.69 -2.13 -5.44
C GLY A 38 12.26 -2.53 -6.79
N LEU A 39 12.90 -3.68 -6.80
CA LEU A 39 13.48 -4.31 -8.00
C LEU A 39 12.56 -5.36 -8.61
N VAL A 40 11.50 -5.76 -7.91
CA VAL A 40 10.53 -6.77 -8.36
C VAL A 40 9.95 -6.39 -9.72
N GLY A 41 9.97 -7.34 -10.66
CA GLY A 41 9.55 -7.13 -12.05
C GLY A 41 10.69 -6.76 -13.00
N ASN A 42 11.80 -6.20 -12.51
CA ASN A 42 12.96 -5.86 -13.33
C ASN A 42 13.58 -7.11 -13.95
N VAL A 43 13.99 -7.01 -15.22
CA VAL A 43 14.64 -8.09 -15.96
C VAL A 43 16.09 -7.69 -16.25
N TYR A 44 17.01 -8.59 -15.94
CA TYR A 44 18.45 -8.40 -16.09
C TYR A 44 19.05 -9.47 -17.01
N LEU A 45 20.18 -9.15 -17.64
CA LEU A 45 21.09 -10.14 -18.21
C LEU A 45 22.09 -10.50 -17.10
N GLY A 46 21.74 -11.46 -16.23
CA GLY A 46 22.58 -11.87 -15.12
C GLY A 46 23.73 -12.78 -15.56
N LYS A 47 24.83 -12.76 -14.80
CA LYS A 47 25.96 -13.68 -14.97
C LYS A 47 26.04 -14.61 -13.77
N VAL A 48 26.09 -15.92 -14.00
CA VAL A 48 26.25 -16.91 -12.92
C VAL A 48 27.62 -16.72 -12.29
N ALA A 49 27.64 -16.26 -11.03
CA ALA A 49 28.87 -16.03 -10.28
C ALA A 49 29.33 -17.31 -9.58
N ARG A 50 28.39 -18.10 -9.04
CA ARG A 50 28.70 -19.34 -8.34
C ARG A 50 27.50 -20.27 -8.29
N VAL A 51 27.74 -21.58 -8.48
CA VAL A 51 26.72 -22.63 -8.29
C VAL A 51 26.94 -23.32 -6.95
N LEU A 52 25.87 -23.57 -6.21
CA LEU A 52 25.85 -24.18 -4.88
C LEU A 52 24.95 -25.42 -4.89
N PRO A 53 25.51 -26.61 -5.28
CA PRO A 53 24.72 -27.83 -5.38
C PRO A 53 24.08 -28.24 -4.05
N GLY A 54 24.76 -28.07 -2.93
CA GLY A 54 24.23 -28.41 -1.61
C GLY A 54 23.00 -27.60 -1.18
N MET A 55 22.79 -26.42 -1.79
CA MET A 55 21.61 -25.57 -1.57
C MET A 55 20.64 -25.56 -2.74
N GLN A 56 20.93 -26.35 -3.78
CA GLN A 56 20.17 -26.37 -5.03
C GLN A 56 19.89 -24.96 -5.58
N SER A 57 20.96 -24.15 -5.64
CA SER A 57 20.84 -22.71 -5.94
C SER A 57 22.09 -22.17 -6.63
N ALA A 58 21.97 -21.00 -7.25
CA ALA A 58 23.09 -20.28 -7.82
C ALA A 58 23.05 -18.80 -7.40
N PHE A 59 24.22 -18.22 -7.20
CA PHE A 59 24.37 -16.76 -7.10
C PHE A 59 24.57 -16.15 -8.47
N ILE A 60 23.78 -15.15 -8.79
CA ILE A 60 23.76 -14.45 -10.06
C ILE A 60 24.16 -12.98 -9.83
N ASP A 61 25.18 -12.55 -10.53
CA ASP A 61 25.53 -11.13 -10.59
C ASP A 61 24.61 -10.44 -11.60
N ILE A 62 23.86 -9.44 -11.13
CA ILE A 62 22.95 -8.61 -11.92
C ILE A 62 23.37 -7.12 -11.94
N GLY A 63 24.62 -6.83 -11.54
CA GLY A 63 25.15 -5.47 -11.49
C GLY A 63 24.79 -4.67 -10.23
N LEU A 64 24.33 -5.34 -9.17
CA LEU A 64 24.05 -4.74 -7.86
C LEU A 64 25.21 -5.05 -6.88
N GLU A 65 25.29 -4.30 -5.77
CA GLU A 65 26.30 -4.54 -4.72
C GLU A 65 26.32 -5.98 -4.20
N ARG A 66 25.16 -6.64 -4.20
CA ARG A 66 24.99 -8.01 -3.74
C ARG A 66 24.51 -8.91 -4.85
N ALA A 67 25.16 -10.08 -4.96
CA ALA A 67 24.71 -11.13 -5.88
C ALA A 67 23.28 -11.56 -5.52
N ALA A 68 22.46 -11.73 -6.56
CA ALA A 68 21.10 -12.21 -6.42
C ALA A 68 21.07 -13.75 -6.37
N PHE A 69 19.96 -14.31 -5.93
CA PHE A 69 19.78 -15.74 -5.64
C PHE A 69 18.77 -16.38 -6.59
N LEU A 70 19.18 -17.43 -7.27
CA LEU A 70 18.34 -18.25 -8.14
C LEU A 70 18.25 -19.67 -7.56
N HIS A 71 17.03 -20.06 -7.17
CA HIS A 71 16.77 -21.41 -6.68
C HIS A 71 16.38 -22.34 -7.83
N VAL A 72 16.70 -23.64 -7.74
CA VAL A 72 16.36 -24.64 -8.76
C VAL A 72 14.87 -24.65 -9.17
N ALA A 73 13.97 -24.45 -8.21
CA ALA A 73 12.53 -24.37 -8.47
C ALA A 73 12.08 -23.12 -9.25
N ASP A 74 12.94 -22.09 -9.36
CA ASP A 74 12.68 -20.85 -10.10
C ASP A 74 13.35 -20.86 -11.48
N VAL A 75 14.03 -21.95 -11.87
CA VAL A 75 14.55 -22.16 -13.21
C VAL A 75 13.42 -22.70 -14.07
N TRP A 76 13.13 -21.99 -15.15
CA TRP A 76 12.07 -22.38 -16.09
C TRP A 76 12.55 -23.45 -17.07
N HIS A 77 11.68 -24.42 -17.32
CA HIS A 77 11.85 -25.45 -18.36
C HIS A 77 10.58 -25.55 -19.20
N PRO A 78 10.71 -25.73 -20.52
CA PRO A 78 9.55 -25.97 -21.35
C PRO A 78 8.85 -27.27 -20.89
N PRO A 79 7.50 -27.28 -20.77
CA PRO A 79 6.77 -28.50 -20.49
C PRO A 79 6.95 -29.50 -21.61
N ALA A 80 7.05 -30.80 -21.31
CA ALA A 80 7.01 -31.85 -22.29
C ALA A 80 5.65 -31.95 -22.98
N GLU A 81 5.56 -32.50 -24.19
CA GLU A 81 4.29 -32.65 -24.88
C GLU A 81 3.27 -33.40 -24.00
N GLY A 82 2.13 -32.74 -23.69
CA GLY A 82 1.06 -33.27 -22.85
C GLY A 82 1.23 -33.11 -21.34
N GLU A 83 2.31 -32.48 -20.89
CA GLU A 83 2.56 -32.21 -19.46
C GLU A 83 1.95 -30.87 -19.02
N THR A 84 1.34 -30.85 -17.82
CA THR A 84 0.83 -29.61 -17.25
C THR A 84 2.00 -28.77 -16.68
N ILE A 85 1.88 -27.43 -16.67
CA ILE A 85 2.90 -26.52 -16.13
C ILE A 85 3.27 -26.88 -14.68
N SER A 86 2.32 -27.33 -13.87
CA SER A 86 2.53 -27.74 -12.48
C SER A 86 3.38 -29.02 -12.41
N ALA A 87 3.19 -29.97 -13.32
CA ALA A 87 3.97 -31.19 -13.41
C ALA A 87 5.38 -30.88 -13.93
N ALA A 88 5.51 -30.04 -14.97
CA ALA A 88 6.80 -29.59 -15.51
C ALA A 88 7.66 -28.85 -14.47
N ARG A 89 7.04 -28.03 -13.61
CA ARG A 89 7.75 -27.40 -12.47
C ARG A 89 8.24 -28.41 -11.44
N SER A 90 7.45 -29.45 -11.18
CA SER A 90 7.81 -30.49 -10.21
C SER A 90 8.92 -31.39 -10.77
N SER A 91 8.89 -31.73 -12.06
CA SER A 91 9.94 -32.50 -12.73
C SER A 91 11.24 -31.72 -12.89
N ALA A 92 11.16 -30.42 -13.24
CA ALA A 92 12.32 -29.54 -13.33
C ALA A 92 13.05 -29.34 -11.98
N ALA A 93 12.33 -29.26 -10.89
CA ALA A 93 12.90 -29.16 -9.56
C ALA A 93 13.67 -30.44 -9.11
N GLN A 94 13.49 -31.56 -9.80
CA GLN A 94 14.24 -32.81 -9.59
C GLN A 94 15.58 -32.85 -10.32
N ILE A 95 15.81 -31.97 -11.31
CA ILE A 95 17.09 -31.88 -12.00
C ILE A 95 18.03 -31.02 -11.14
N PRO A 96 19.20 -31.53 -10.71
CA PRO A 96 20.14 -30.77 -9.89
C PRO A 96 20.58 -29.47 -10.57
N ILE A 97 20.74 -28.39 -9.77
CA ILE A 97 21.04 -27.03 -10.28
C ILE A 97 22.32 -26.98 -11.14
N GLU A 98 23.34 -27.77 -10.78
CA GLU A 98 24.61 -27.85 -11.51
C GLU A 98 24.50 -28.49 -12.91
N LYS A 99 23.37 -29.15 -13.22
CA LYS A 99 23.05 -29.63 -14.56
C LYS A 99 22.25 -28.61 -15.39
N GLN A 100 21.73 -27.58 -14.74
CA GLN A 100 20.89 -26.57 -15.38
C GLN A 100 21.64 -25.28 -15.66
N VAL A 101 22.57 -24.90 -14.78
CA VAL A 101 23.35 -23.66 -14.91
C VAL A 101 24.81 -23.91 -14.55
N PHE A 102 25.73 -23.17 -15.19
CA PHE A 102 27.17 -23.25 -14.92
C PHE A 102 27.79 -21.88 -14.68
N GLU A 103 28.87 -21.83 -13.95
CA GLU A 103 29.58 -20.58 -13.63
C GLU A 103 30.06 -19.87 -14.90
N GLY A 104 29.86 -18.55 -14.94
CA GLY A 104 30.18 -17.70 -16.08
C GLY A 104 29.07 -17.60 -17.12
N GLN A 105 28.04 -18.43 -17.07
CA GLN A 105 26.89 -18.38 -17.99
C GLN A 105 26.11 -17.08 -17.85
N SER A 106 25.67 -16.52 -18.98
CA SER A 106 24.73 -15.39 -19.01
C SER A 106 23.29 -15.88 -19.12
N LEU A 107 22.40 -15.38 -18.27
CA LEU A 107 20.99 -15.76 -18.21
C LEU A 107 20.10 -14.52 -18.16
N VAL A 108 19.01 -14.52 -18.90
CA VAL A 108 17.94 -13.53 -18.72
C VAL A 108 17.16 -13.94 -17.47
N VAL A 109 17.13 -13.06 -16.46
CA VAL A 109 16.52 -13.33 -15.17
C VAL A 109 15.63 -12.18 -14.74
N GLN A 110 14.56 -12.49 -14.02
CA GLN A 110 13.62 -11.50 -13.45
C GLN A 110 13.68 -11.55 -11.94
N VAL A 111 13.63 -10.37 -11.30
CA VAL A 111 13.51 -10.26 -9.85
C VAL A 111 12.08 -10.57 -9.43
N ILE A 112 11.91 -11.57 -8.56
CA ILE A 112 10.60 -11.98 -8.02
C ILE A 112 10.40 -11.57 -6.56
N LYS A 113 11.52 -11.27 -5.83
CA LYS A 113 11.49 -10.69 -4.49
C LYS A 113 12.66 -9.74 -4.31
N ASP A 114 12.39 -8.61 -3.64
CA ASP A 114 13.41 -7.62 -3.30
C ASP A 114 14.45 -8.17 -2.32
N PRO A 115 15.66 -7.58 -2.28
CA PRO A 115 16.64 -7.86 -1.24
C PRO A 115 16.05 -7.53 0.15
N ILE A 116 16.28 -8.42 1.13
CA ILE A 116 15.80 -8.20 2.50
C ILE A 116 16.98 -8.40 3.46
N GLY A 117 17.33 -7.39 4.23
CA GLY A 117 18.42 -7.41 5.17
C GLY A 117 19.75 -7.76 4.50
N THR A 118 20.35 -8.90 4.86
CA THR A 118 21.62 -9.40 4.30
C THR A 118 21.45 -10.26 3.05
N LYS A 119 20.21 -10.61 2.66
CA LYS A 119 19.94 -11.51 1.53
C LYS A 119 19.78 -10.71 0.24
N GLY A 120 20.41 -11.16 -0.85
CA GLY A 120 20.24 -10.62 -2.20
C GLY A 120 18.83 -10.86 -2.76
N ALA A 121 18.52 -10.20 -3.88
CA ALA A 121 17.24 -10.36 -4.58
C ALA A 121 17.02 -11.82 -5.01
N ARG A 122 15.77 -12.30 -4.97
CA ARG A 122 15.41 -13.62 -5.53
C ARG A 122 15.03 -13.50 -6.98
N LEU A 123 15.57 -14.38 -7.79
CA LEU A 123 15.40 -14.39 -9.24
C LEU A 123 14.57 -15.59 -9.72
N SER A 124 14.01 -15.43 -10.92
CA SER A 124 13.47 -16.52 -11.74
C SER A 124 13.94 -16.38 -13.16
N THR A 125 14.11 -17.49 -13.88
CA THR A 125 14.34 -17.48 -15.33
C THR A 125 13.00 -17.50 -16.11
N GLN A 126 11.87 -17.76 -15.45
CA GLN A 126 10.56 -17.58 -16.03
C GLN A 126 10.20 -16.10 -16.05
N ILE A 127 10.24 -15.48 -17.23
CA ILE A 127 9.93 -14.08 -17.39
C ILE A 127 8.40 -13.91 -17.47
N SER A 128 7.87 -12.94 -16.75
CA SER A 128 6.48 -12.54 -16.79
C SER A 128 6.37 -11.02 -16.89
N ILE A 129 5.67 -10.52 -17.91
CA ILE A 129 5.51 -9.08 -18.13
C ILE A 129 4.05 -8.74 -17.84
N ALA A 130 3.82 -7.88 -16.85
CA ALA A 130 2.48 -7.46 -16.47
C ALA A 130 2.00 -6.31 -17.36
N GLY A 131 0.88 -6.52 -18.06
CA GLY A 131 0.08 -5.51 -18.70
C GLY A 131 -1.01 -4.96 -17.78
N ARG A 132 -1.91 -4.16 -18.34
CA ARG A 132 -3.08 -3.65 -17.62
C ARG A 132 -4.06 -4.78 -17.28
N MET A 133 -4.45 -5.58 -18.27
CA MET A 133 -5.46 -6.63 -18.17
C MET A 133 -4.87 -8.05 -18.26
N LEU A 134 -3.67 -8.17 -18.80
CA LEU A 134 -3.01 -9.44 -19.11
C LEU A 134 -1.66 -9.53 -18.40
N VAL A 135 -1.19 -10.76 -18.20
CA VAL A 135 0.22 -11.07 -17.92
C VAL A 135 0.73 -11.90 -19.07
N PHE A 136 1.82 -11.48 -19.67
CA PHE A 136 2.47 -12.19 -20.78
C PHE A 136 3.58 -13.10 -20.27
N LEU A 137 3.58 -14.33 -20.73
CA LEU A 137 4.58 -15.36 -20.45
C LEU A 137 5.28 -15.71 -21.77
N PRO A 138 6.37 -15.03 -22.13
CA PRO A 138 6.95 -15.16 -23.47
C PRO A 138 7.56 -16.54 -23.77
N GLN A 139 7.85 -17.32 -22.75
CA GLN A 139 8.49 -18.63 -22.85
C GLN A 139 7.47 -19.79 -22.75
N ASP A 140 6.20 -19.46 -22.63
CA ASP A 140 5.11 -20.42 -22.41
C ASP A 140 3.99 -20.13 -23.43
N ASP A 141 3.22 -21.14 -23.82
CA ASP A 141 2.08 -20.98 -24.73
C ASP A 141 0.73 -21.09 -23.99
N HIS A 142 0.76 -21.11 -22.65
CA HIS A 142 -0.42 -21.28 -21.83
C HIS A 142 -1.35 -20.06 -21.85
N LEU A 143 -2.62 -20.29 -22.21
CA LEU A 143 -3.68 -19.30 -22.09
C LEU A 143 -4.50 -19.56 -20.80
N GLY A 144 -4.31 -18.68 -19.82
CA GLY A 144 -4.94 -18.77 -18.51
C GLY A 144 -5.93 -17.65 -18.26
N VAL A 145 -6.84 -17.90 -17.31
CA VAL A 145 -7.73 -16.87 -16.74
C VAL A 145 -7.57 -16.90 -15.23
N SER A 146 -7.53 -15.74 -14.60
CA SER A 146 -7.39 -15.61 -13.15
C SER A 146 -8.39 -16.49 -12.40
N GLN A 147 -7.92 -17.28 -11.43
CA GLN A 147 -8.77 -18.12 -10.57
C GLN A 147 -9.77 -17.30 -9.73
N LYS A 148 -9.62 -15.98 -9.66
CA LYS A 148 -10.53 -15.07 -8.95
C LYS A 148 -11.76 -14.68 -9.76
N ILE A 149 -11.76 -14.97 -11.08
CA ILE A 149 -12.92 -14.82 -11.96
C ILE A 149 -13.83 -16.04 -11.76
N PRO A 150 -15.16 -15.85 -11.73
CA PRO A 150 -16.11 -16.96 -11.57
C PRO A 150 -15.88 -18.08 -12.60
N PRO A 151 -15.99 -19.36 -12.20
CA PRO A 151 -15.73 -20.51 -13.10
C PRO A 151 -16.51 -20.47 -14.40
N GLU A 152 -17.77 -20.04 -14.33
CA GLU A 152 -18.70 -20.01 -15.48
C GLU A 152 -18.23 -19.07 -16.61
N GLN A 153 -17.49 -18.03 -16.26
CA GLN A 153 -16.99 -17.04 -17.22
C GLN A 153 -15.60 -17.40 -17.78
N ARG A 154 -14.83 -18.25 -17.07
CA ARG A 154 -13.43 -18.52 -17.42
C ARG A 154 -13.26 -19.15 -18.79
N ASP A 155 -14.14 -20.07 -19.18
CA ASP A 155 -14.02 -20.76 -20.47
C ASP A 155 -14.38 -19.84 -21.64
N VAL A 156 -15.38 -18.98 -21.47
CA VAL A 156 -15.74 -17.95 -22.44
C VAL A 156 -14.60 -16.97 -22.65
N LEU A 157 -14.02 -16.46 -21.54
CA LEU A 157 -12.91 -15.53 -21.58
C LEU A 157 -11.62 -16.15 -22.16
N ARG A 158 -11.40 -17.46 -21.90
CA ARG A 158 -10.27 -18.19 -22.48
C ARG A 158 -10.40 -18.33 -23.99
N GLN A 159 -11.58 -18.68 -24.49
CA GLN A 159 -11.84 -18.78 -25.93
C GLN A 159 -11.69 -17.43 -26.63
N ARG A 160 -12.22 -16.38 -26.00
CA ARG A 160 -12.06 -15.00 -26.46
C ARG A 160 -10.59 -14.58 -26.54
N LEU A 161 -9.82 -14.87 -25.50
CA LEU A 161 -8.39 -14.59 -25.46
C LEU A 161 -7.63 -15.38 -26.55
N GLN A 162 -7.97 -16.65 -26.78
CA GLN A 162 -7.37 -17.48 -27.81
C GLN A 162 -7.58 -16.89 -29.22
N THR A 163 -8.76 -16.34 -29.48
CA THR A 163 -9.07 -15.69 -30.76
C THR A 163 -8.22 -14.42 -30.96
N LEU A 164 -8.03 -13.62 -29.88
CA LEU A 164 -7.27 -12.36 -29.95
C LEU A 164 -5.76 -12.58 -30.02
N VAL A 165 -5.24 -13.60 -29.34
CA VAL A 165 -3.80 -13.93 -29.32
C VAL A 165 -3.34 -14.47 -30.68
N GLY A 166 -4.16 -15.29 -31.35
CA GLY A 166 -3.82 -15.95 -32.62
C GLY A 166 -2.59 -16.87 -32.50
N ASP A 167 -1.97 -17.20 -33.63
CA ASP A 167 -0.86 -18.19 -33.73
C ASP A 167 0.54 -17.57 -33.49
N GLN A 168 0.64 -16.36 -32.93
CA GLN A 168 1.93 -15.66 -32.82
C GLN A 168 2.81 -16.08 -31.62
N GLY A 169 2.43 -17.16 -30.91
CA GLY A 169 3.16 -17.70 -29.77
C GLY A 169 3.14 -16.81 -28.50
N GLY A 170 3.53 -17.42 -27.38
CA GLY A 170 3.58 -16.82 -26.07
C GLY A 170 2.27 -16.95 -25.29
N GLY A 171 2.37 -17.30 -24.00
CA GLY A 171 1.24 -17.47 -23.10
C GLY A 171 0.72 -16.15 -22.55
N PHE A 172 -0.58 -16.12 -22.26
CA PHE A 172 -1.23 -14.96 -21.64
C PHE A 172 -2.15 -15.41 -20.52
N ILE A 173 -2.14 -14.67 -19.42
CA ILE A 173 -3.07 -14.87 -18.29
C ILE A 173 -3.93 -13.63 -18.14
N LEU A 174 -5.25 -13.79 -18.31
CA LEU A 174 -6.20 -12.72 -18.03
C LEU A 174 -6.29 -12.43 -16.54
N ARG A 175 -6.06 -11.18 -16.18
CA ARG A 175 -6.17 -10.69 -14.80
C ARG A 175 -7.62 -10.40 -14.45
N THR A 176 -7.93 -10.27 -13.16
CA THR A 176 -9.29 -10.01 -12.67
C THR A 176 -9.90 -8.72 -13.22
N ASN A 177 -9.05 -7.70 -13.44
CA ASN A 177 -9.48 -6.41 -14.00
C ASN A 177 -9.71 -6.42 -15.52
N GLY A 178 -9.45 -7.53 -16.18
CA GLY A 178 -9.77 -7.73 -17.59
C GLY A 178 -11.10 -8.48 -17.84
N GLU A 179 -11.87 -8.80 -16.78
CA GLU A 179 -13.14 -9.55 -16.88
C GLU A 179 -14.12 -8.85 -17.83
N ASP A 180 -14.29 -7.53 -17.67
CA ASP A 180 -15.23 -6.71 -18.44
C ASP A 180 -14.55 -5.93 -19.58
N ALA A 181 -13.26 -6.19 -19.88
CA ALA A 181 -12.51 -5.48 -20.91
C ALA A 181 -13.08 -5.75 -22.31
N SER A 182 -13.05 -4.73 -23.18
CA SER A 182 -13.40 -4.86 -24.60
C SER A 182 -12.32 -5.65 -25.36
N ASP A 183 -12.66 -6.18 -26.54
CA ASP A 183 -11.70 -6.86 -27.41
C ASP A 183 -10.57 -5.93 -27.85
N GLN A 184 -10.87 -4.66 -28.08
CA GLN A 184 -9.87 -3.66 -28.45
C GLN A 184 -8.87 -3.42 -27.32
N GLU A 185 -9.33 -3.27 -26.08
CA GLU A 185 -8.45 -3.07 -24.92
C GLU A 185 -7.54 -4.28 -24.68
N LEU A 186 -8.07 -5.50 -24.85
CA LEU A 186 -7.26 -6.72 -24.75
C LEU A 186 -6.23 -6.81 -25.89
N ALA A 187 -6.60 -6.46 -27.12
CA ALA A 187 -5.70 -6.45 -28.28
C ALA A 187 -4.58 -5.41 -28.10
N ASP A 188 -4.89 -4.24 -27.58
CA ASP A 188 -3.93 -3.18 -27.30
C ASP A 188 -2.92 -3.62 -26.21
N ASP A 189 -3.39 -4.30 -25.17
CA ASP A 189 -2.53 -4.84 -24.10
C ASP A 189 -1.63 -5.98 -24.61
N ILE A 190 -2.14 -6.85 -25.48
CA ILE A 190 -1.34 -7.90 -26.18
C ILE A 190 -0.24 -7.26 -27.02
N ALA A 191 -0.57 -6.24 -27.81
CA ALA A 191 0.39 -5.53 -28.66
C ALA A 191 1.50 -4.85 -27.83
N TYR A 192 1.12 -4.18 -26.74
CA TYR A 192 2.06 -3.59 -25.78
C TYR A 192 3.02 -4.64 -25.21
N LEU A 193 2.51 -5.76 -24.71
CA LEU A 193 3.28 -6.79 -24.05
C LEU A 193 4.28 -7.48 -25.03
N ARG A 194 3.85 -7.77 -26.23
CA ARG A 194 4.73 -8.31 -27.30
C ARG A 194 5.84 -7.32 -27.67
N LYS A 195 5.52 -6.04 -27.78
CA LYS A 195 6.50 -4.99 -28.06
C LYS A 195 7.52 -4.83 -26.93
N ALA A 196 7.08 -4.87 -25.68
CA ALA A 196 7.95 -4.84 -24.52
C ALA A 196 8.93 -6.02 -24.50
N TRP A 197 8.45 -7.24 -24.78
CA TRP A 197 9.30 -8.42 -24.88
C TRP A 197 10.31 -8.35 -26.04
N ALA A 198 9.88 -7.87 -27.19
CA ALA A 198 10.77 -7.68 -28.33
C ALA A 198 11.96 -6.75 -27.99
N ARG A 199 11.71 -5.69 -27.22
CA ARG A 199 12.75 -4.79 -26.70
C ARG A 199 13.69 -5.50 -25.73
N ILE A 200 13.18 -6.29 -24.79
CA ILE A 200 13.99 -7.07 -23.84
C ILE A 200 14.93 -8.01 -24.60
N ARG A 201 14.41 -8.75 -25.58
CA ARG A 201 15.23 -9.65 -26.42
C ARG A 201 16.32 -8.89 -27.19
N GLN A 202 15.98 -7.75 -27.78
CA GLN A 202 16.94 -6.93 -28.49
C GLN A 202 18.02 -6.37 -27.54
N ALA A 203 17.66 -5.96 -26.35
CA ALA A 203 18.59 -5.49 -25.33
C ALA A 203 19.53 -6.63 -24.86
N ALA A 204 19.00 -7.83 -24.65
CA ALA A 204 19.78 -9.00 -24.25
C ALA A 204 20.86 -9.41 -25.25
N THR A 205 20.68 -9.11 -26.55
CA THR A 205 21.68 -9.38 -27.58
C THR A 205 22.73 -8.27 -27.72
N LYS A 206 22.45 -7.06 -27.27
CA LYS A 206 23.31 -5.88 -27.46
C LYS A 206 24.09 -5.48 -26.21
N LEU A 207 23.54 -5.73 -25.04
CA LEU A 207 24.12 -5.27 -23.77
C LEU A 207 25.04 -6.34 -23.16
N PRO A 208 26.08 -5.93 -22.41
CA PRO A 208 26.95 -6.87 -21.71
C PRO A 208 26.20 -7.55 -20.56
N ALA A 209 26.75 -8.66 -20.08
CA ALA A 209 26.25 -9.31 -18.86
C ALA A 209 26.24 -8.32 -17.67
N THR A 210 25.38 -8.56 -16.70
CA THR A 210 25.07 -7.71 -15.53
C THR A 210 24.31 -6.42 -15.85
N SER A 211 23.74 -6.30 -17.05
CA SER A 211 22.95 -5.13 -17.46
C SER A 211 21.45 -5.29 -17.15
N LEU A 212 20.81 -4.18 -16.80
CA LEU A 212 19.36 -4.06 -16.73
C LEU A 212 18.78 -4.07 -18.15
N LEU A 213 17.94 -5.06 -18.49
CA LEU A 213 17.27 -5.18 -19.79
C LEU A 213 15.90 -4.49 -19.81
N HIS A 214 15.18 -4.58 -18.70
CA HIS A 214 13.85 -3.98 -18.55
C HIS A 214 13.66 -3.59 -17.11
N GLN A 215 13.22 -2.37 -16.91
CA GLN A 215 12.79 -1.88 -15.62
C GLN A 215 11.26 -1.93 -15.56
N ASP A 216 10.69 -2.44 -14.47
CA ASP A 216 9.25 -2.37 -14.28
C ASP A 216 8.77 -0.92 -14.29
N LEU A 217 7.53 -0.71 -14.71
CA LEU A 217 6.99 0.62 -14.95
C LEU A 217 7.10 1.51 -13.71
N SER A 218 7.62 2.72 -13.91
CA SER A 218 7.55 3.78 -12.90
C SER A 218 6.10 4.17 -12.62
N LEU A 219 5.87 4.88 -11.51
CA LEU A 219 4.54 5.41 -11.20
C LEU A 219 3.99 6.23 -12.37
N LEU A 220 4.82 7.05 -13.02
CA LEU A 220 4.42 7.88 -14.16
C LEU A 220 3.97 7.04 -15.37
N GLN A 221 4.67 5.97 -15.67
CA GLN A 221 4.29 5.05 -16.75
C GLN A 221 3.03 4.24 -16.38
N ARG A 222 2.88 3.86 -15.10
CA ARG A 222 1.66 3.22 -14.59
C ARG A 222 0.45 4.15 -14.62
N VAL A 223 0.63 5.46 -14.46
CA VAL A 223 -0.45 6.44 -14.69
C VAL A 223 -1.05 6.26 -16.07
N LEU A 224 -0.21 6.21 -17.11
CA LEU A 224 -0.68 6.05 -18.49
C LEU A 224 -1.34 4.69 -18.73
N ARG A 225 -0.80 3.62 -18.13
CA ARG A 225 -1.28 2.25 -18.35
C ARG A 225 -2.52 1.90 -17.49
N ASP A 226 -2.47 2.22 -16.19
CA ASP A 226 -3.41 1.66 -15.21
C ASP A 226 -4.45 2.68 -14.72
N LEU A 227 -4.06 3.97 -14.60
CA LEU A 227 -4.91 4.99 -13.99
C LEU A 227 -5.68 5.83 -15.02
N THR A 228 -5.21 5.87 -16.27
CA THR A 228 -5.91 6.60 -17.34
C THR A 228 -7.10 5.77 -17.82
N SER A 229 -8.28 6.39 -17.81
CA SER A 229 -9.54 5.79 -18.25
C SER A 229 -10.21 6.66 -19.33
N GLU A 230 -11.34 6.24 -19.85
CA GLU A 230 -12.15 7.07 -20.76
C GLU A 230 -12.63 8.36 -20.08
N SER A 231 -12.94 8.29 -18.77
CA SER A 231 -13.38 9.43 -17.96
C SER A 231 -12.27 10.44 -17.68
N THR A 232 -11.01 10.07 -17.81
CA THR A 232 -9.85 10.96 -17.60
C THR A 232 -9.81 12.01 -18.70
N GLN A 233 -9.93 13.28 -18.34
CA GLN A 233 -9.87 14.39 -19.29
C GLN A 233 -8.44 14.88 -19.50
N HIS A 234 -7.70 15.10 -18.41
CA HIS A 234 -6.33 15.62 -18.44
C HIS A 234 -5.42 14.91 -17.45
N ILE A 235 -4.18 14.73 -17.89
CA ILE A 235 -3.05 14.26 -17.06
C ILE A 235 -2.07 15.43 -16.97
N LYS A 236 -2.13 16.20 -15.88
CA LYS A 236 -1.32 17.39 -15.68
C LYS A 236 -0.02 17.08 -14.97
N VAL A 237 1.12 17.42 -15.56
CA VAL A 237 2.47 17.13 -15.04
C VAL A 237 3.19 18.46 -14.83
N ASP A 238 3.75 18.69 -13.64
CA ASP A 238 4.45 19.92 -13.28
C ASP A 238 5.94 19.95 -13.71
N SER A 239 6.52 18.80 -14.05
CA SER A 239 7.90 18.68 -14.53
C SER A 239 7.95 18.58 -16.05
N GLN A 240 8.68 19.51 -16.70
CA GLN A 240 8.89 19.49 -18.15
C GLN A 240 9.64 18.23 -18.60
N GLU A 241 10.63 17.78 -17.85
CA GLU A 241 11.43 16.60 -18.16
C GLU A 241 10.56 15.33 -18.13
N GLN A 242 9.80 15.16 -17.06
CA GLN A 242 8.92 14.00 -16.90
C GLN A 242 7.74 14.03 -17.86
N PHE A 243 7.20 15.21 -18.18
CA PHE A 243 6.21 15.37 -19.24
C PHE A 243 6.74 14.85 -20.58
N ALA A 244 7.95 15.26 -20.99
CA ALA A 244 8.58 14.80 -22.23
C ALA A 244 8.81 13.28 -22.25
N ALA A 245 9.28 12.72 -21.12
CA ALA A 245 9.48 11.28 -20.97
C ALA A 245 8.15 10.50 -21.06
N MET A 246 7.10 10.99 -20.37
CA MET A 246 5.76 10.39 -20.45
C MET A 246 5.15 10.50 -21.85
N GLN A 247 5.36 11.62 -22.51
CA GLN A 247 4.89 11.85 -23.89
C GLN A 247 5.54 10.85 -24.87
N ALA A 248 6.86 10.66 -24.79
CA ALA A 248 7.59 9.72 -25.64
C ALA A 248 7.14 8.27 -25.38
N PHE A 249 7.04 7.87 -24.12
CA PHE A 249 6.56 6.55 -23.74
C PHE A 249 5.11 6.31 -24.19
N GLY A 250 4.23 7.31 -23.93
CA GLY A 250 2.83 7.21 -24.29
C GLY A 250 2.60 7.14 -25.78
N GLN A 251 3.30 7.95 -26.60
CA GLN A 251 3.22 7.90 -28.05
C GLN A 251 3.61 6.54 -28.61
N GLU A 252 4.57 5.87 -27.98
CA GLU A 252 5.03 4.56 -28.41
C GLU A 252 4.10 3.42 -28.01
N PHE A 253 3.57 3.45 -26.78
CA PHE A 253 2.86 2.31 -26.18
C PHE A 253 1.37 2.56 -25.95
N MET A 254 0.94 3.81 -25.71
CA MET A 254 -0.41 4.18 -25.27
C MET A 254 -0.84 5.52 -25.87
N PRO A 255 -1.03 5.58 -27.22
CA PRO A 255 -1.30 6.85 -27.92
C PRO A 255 -2.53 7.60 -27.40
N ALA A 256 -3.59 6.89 -27.02
CA ALA A 256 -4.82 7.48 -26.49
C ALA A 256 -4.59 8.19 -25.14
N ALA A 257 -3.79 7.61 -24.25
CA ALA A 257 -3.42 8.23 -22.98
C ALA A 257 -2.47 9.42 -23.18
N ALA A 258 -1.53 9.31 -24.14
CA ALA A 258 -0.60 10.39 -24.45
C ALA A 258 -1.28 11.68 -24.92
N GLN A 259 -2.43 11.58 -25.58
CA GLN A 259 -3.21 12.75 -26.03
C GLN A 259 -3.80 13.55 -24.87
N LYS A 260 -3.97 12.94 -23.70
CA LYS A 260 -4.51 13.57 -22.49
C LYS A 260 -3.44 14.26 -21.64
N LEU A 261 -2.15 14.09 -21.98
CA LEU A 261 -1.03 14.71 -21.26
C LEU A 261 -0.99 16.22 -21.47
N VAL A 262 -0.86 16.97 -20.38
CA VAL A 262 -0.74 18.42 -20.38
C VAL A 262 0.42 18.83 -19.46
N HIS A 263 1.37 19.61 -19.97
CA HIS A 263 2.40 20.20 -19.13
C HIS A 263 1.81 21.39 -18.35
N TYR A 264 1.83 21.30 -17.02
CA TYR A 264 1.37 22.36 -16.13
C TYR A 264 2.46 23.43 -16.00
N LYS A 265 2.14 24.67 -16.36
CA LYS A 265 3.06 25.82 -16.36
C LYS A 265 2.61 26.95 -15.42
N GLY A 266 1.64 26.67 -14.54
CA GLY A 266 1.15 27.66 -13.58
C GLY A 266 2.22 28.07 -12.58
N GLU A 267 2.16 29.32 -12.11
CA GLU A 267 3.08 29.83 -11.07
C GLU A 267 2.81 29.18 -9.70
N ARG A 268 1.54 28.91 -9.40
CA ARG A 268 1.16 28.23 -8.15
C ARG A 268 1.42 26.73 -8.27
N PRO A 269 2.07 26.05 -7.29
CA PRO A 269 2.24 24.61 -7.33
C PRO A 269 0.92 23.89 -7.57
N ILE A 270 0.95 22.82 -8.38
CA ILE A 270 -0.29 22.15 -8.82
C ILE A 270 -1.07 21.55 -7.64
N PHE A 271 -0.39 21.01 -6.62
CA PHE A 271 -1.02 20.43 -5.44
C PHE A 271 -1.65 21.52 -4.54
N ASP A 272 -1.04 22.70 -4.46
CA ASP A 272 -1.62 23.84 -3.76
C ASP A 272 -2.86 24.39 -4.45
N LEU A 273 -2.86 24.40 -5.81
CA LEU A 273 -4.01 24.87 -6.59
C LEU A 273 -5.28 24.04 -6.32
N TYR A 274 -5.12 22.74 -6.10
CA TYR A 274 -6.20 21.80 -5.84
C TYR A 274 -6.34 21.43 -4.36
N ALA A 275 -5.65 22.12 -3.44
CA ALA A 275 -5.64 21.88 -2.00
C ALA A 275 -5.35 20.40 -1.64
N ILE A 276 -4.49 19.72 -2.42
CA ILE A 276 -4.20 18.28 -2.26
C ILE A 276 -3.50 18.00 -0.93
N ASP A 277 -2.52 18.83 -0.55
CA ASP A 277 -1.76 18.61 0.70
C ASP A 277 -2.64 18.81 1.95
N GLU A 278 -3.66 19.70 1.89
CA GLU A 278 -4.67 19.84 2.94
C GLU A 278 -5.55 18.59 3.06
N GLU A 279 -5.98 18.03 1.93
CA GLU A 279 -6.79 16.80 1.91
C GLU A 279 -5.98 15.58 2.37
N ILE A 280 -4.68 15.51 2.07
CA ILE A 280 -3.76 14.49 2.61
C ILE A 280 -3.68 14.62 4.13
N ALA A 281 -3.45 15.83 4.66
CA ALA A 281 -3.37 16.06 6.11
C ALA A 281 -4.67 15.64 6.82
N LYS A 282 -5.83 15.95 6.27
CA LYS A 282 -7.14 15.49 6.78
C LYS A 282 -7.26 13.96 6.72
N ALA A 283 -6.77 13.33 5.63
CA ALA A 283 -6.83 11.89 5.46
C ALA A 283 -5.89 11.12 6.41
N LEU A 284 -4.89 11.74 7.01
CA LEU A 284 -4.06 11.16 8.06
C LEU A 284 -4.71 11.22 9.45
N GLY A 285 -5.72 12.09 9.63
CA GLY A 285 -6.47 12.19 10.87
C GLY A 285 -7.51 11.07 11.02
N ARG A 286 -7.93 10.78 12.26
CA ARG A 286 -8.97 9.78 12.55
C ARG A 286 -10.36 10.28 12.15
N ARG A 287 -10.64 11.57 12.32
CA ARG A 287 -11.93 12.18 12.09
C ARG A 287 -12.11 12.64 10.64
N VAL A 288 -13.30 12.38 10.10
CA VAL A 288 -13.73 12.83 8.78
C VAL A 288 -15.06 13.54 8.93
N ASP A 289 -15.08 14.85 8.73
CA ASP A 289 -16.31 15.63 8.84
C ASP A 289 -17.20 15.43 7.61
N LEU A 290 -18.50 15.32 7.83
CA LEU A 290 -19.55 15.22 6.81
C LEU A 290 -20.15 16.61 6.56
N LYS A 291 -20.69 16.83 5.37
CA LYS A 291 -21.30 18.12 4.98
C LYS A 291 -22.50 18.50 5.85
N SER A 292 -23.23 17.49 6.33
CA SER A 292 -24.38 17.67 7.23
C SER A 292 -23.99 18.14 8.65
N GLY A 293 -22.72 18.06 9.04
CA GLY A 293 -22.23 18.32 10.38
C GLY A 293 -22.05 17.06 11.23
N GLY A 294 -22.39 15.89 10.71
CA GLY A 294 -21.96 14.60 11.25
C GLY A 294 -20.48 14.34 10.97
N TYR A 295 -19.95 13.23 11.45
CA TYR A 295 -18.57 12.84 11.21
C TYR A 295 -18.37 11.33 11.31
N LEU A 296 -17.27 10.86 10.71
CA LEU A 296 -16.79 9.49 10.84
C LEU A 296 -15.55 9.48 11.73
N ILE A 297 -15.37 8.40 12.49
CA ILE A 297 -14.11 8.04 13.12
C ILE A 297 -13.58 6.79 12.40
N VAL A 298 -12.38 6.90 11.85
CA VAL A 298 -11.72 5.81 11.13
C VAL A 298 -10.50 5.37 11.93
N ASP A 299 -10.51 4.13 12.42
CA ASP A 299 -9.43 3.54 13.16
C ASP A 299 -8.89 2.31 12.44
N GLN A 300 -7.58 2.30 12.22
CA GLN A 300 -6.86 1.18 11.64
C GLN A 300 -6.12 0.43 12.74
N THR A 301 -6.50 -0.83 12.96
CA THR A 301 -5.79 -1.75 13.84
C THR A 301 -4.80 -2.61 13.04
N GLU A 302 -4.09 -3.52 13.69
CA GLU A 302 -3.20 -4.46 13.01
C GLU A 302 -3.93 -5.34 11.99
N ALA A 303 -5.12 -5.83 12.31
CA ALA A 303 -5.85 -6.82 11.51
C ALA A 303 -7.00 -6.25 10.68
N LEU A 304 -7.66 -5.19 11.15
CA LEU A 304 -8.89 -4.66 10.56
C LEU A 304 -8.98 -3.13 10.66
N THR A 305 -9.89 -2.56 9.89
CA THR A 305 -10.27 -1.13 9.98
C THR A 305 -11.69 -1.03 10.52
N THR A 306 -11.92 -0.14 11.46
CA THR A 306 -13.26 0.20 11.97
C THR A 306 -13.64 1.60 11.55
N VAL A 307 -14.92 1.79 11.24
CA VAL A 307 -15.50 3.10 10.92
C VAL A 307 -16.76 3.27 11.74
N ASP A 308 -16.77 4.30 12.59
CA ASP A 308 -17.91 4.68 13.42
C ASP A 308 -18.55 5.97 12.88
N VAL A 309 -19.87 5.98 12.73
CA VAL A 309 -20.65 7.09 12.17
C VAL A 309 -21.37 7.85 13.25
N ASN A 310 -21.19 9.16 13.29
CA ASN A 310 -21.75 10.04 14.30
C ASN A 310 -22.55 11.19 13.68
N THR A 311 -23.72 11.54 14.26
CA THR A 311 -24.53 12.70 13.85
C THR A 311 -23.87 14.04 14.19
N GLY A 312 -22.95 14.06 15.19
CA GLY A 312 -22.37 15.30 15.68
C GLY A 312 -23.43 16.24 16.28
N GLY A 313 -23.29 17.52 15.99
CA GLY A 313 -24.27 18.54 16.39
C GLY A 313 -25.44 18.72 15.43
N PHE A 314 -25.58 17.87 14.41
CA PHE A 314 -26.64 17.98 13.42
C PHE A 314 -27.99 17.51 13.99
N VAL A 315 -28.84 18.47 14.32
CA VAL A 315 -30.24 18.23 14.74
C VAL A 315 -31.11 18.66 13.54
N GLY A 316 -31.57 17.69 12.75
CA GLY A 316 -32.46 17.98 11.61
C GLY A 316 -33.77 18.65 12.06
N ALA A 317 -34.30 19.50 11.18
CA ALA A 317 -35.38 20.44 11.53
C ALA A 317 -36.77 19.81 11.76
N ARG A 318 -37.01 18.53 11.40
CA ARG A 318 -38.39 17.97 11.44
C ARG A 318 -38.53 16.51 11.92
N ASN A 319 -37.53 15.66 11.74
CA ASN A 319 -37.60 14.25 12.15
C ASN A 319 -36.20 13.71 12.44
N PHE A 320 -36.06 13.04 13.56
CA PHE A 320 -34.78 12.43 13.98
C PHE A 320 -34.35 11.29 13.04
N ASP A 321 -35.31 10.47 12.62
CA ASP A 321 -35.07 9.33 11.71
C ASP A 321 -34.57 9.80 10.33
N ASP A 322 -35.12 10.88 9.79
CA ASP A 322 -34.67 11.49 8.53
C ASP A 322 -33.22 12.03 8.65
N THR A 323 -32.89 12.56 9.82
CA THR A 323 -31.54 13.05 10.11
C THR A 323 -30.53 11.92 10.09
N ILE A 324 -30.82 10.81 10.80
CA ILE A 324 -30.01 9.60 10.83
C ILE A 324 -29.82 9.04 9.41
N PHE A 325 -30.92 8.89 8.70
CA PHE A 325 -30.89 8.33 7.35
C PHE A 325 -30.03 9.16 6.40
N LYS A 326 -30.16 10.50 6.40
CA LYS A 326 -29.32 11.39 5.60
C LYS A 326 -27.86 11.32 5.98
N THR A 327 -27.56 11.30 7.28
CA THR A 327 -26.18 11.16 7.79
C THR A 327 -25.56 9.84 7.33
N ASN A 328 -26.28 8.73 7.44
CA ASN A 328 -25.82 7.43 7.01
C ASN A 328 -25.60 7.32 5.48
N LEU A 329 -26.45 7.95 4.65
CA LEU A 329 -26.24 8.04 3.21
C LEU A 329 -24.99 8.84 2.85
N GLU A 330 -24.78 9.97 3.54
CA GLU A 330 -23.58 10.78 3.36
C GLU A 330 -22.32 10.02 3.84
N ALA A 331 -22.44 9.34 4.98
CA ALA A 331 -21.40 8.47 5.52
C ALA A 331 -20.99 7.38 4.51
N ALA A 332 -21.96 6.71 3.87
CA ALA A 332 -21.68 5.68 2.86
C ALA A 332 -20.83 6.20 1.70
N GLN A 333 -21.09 7.44 1.23
CA GLN A 333 -20.28 8.09 0.20
C GLN A 333 -18.88 8.44 0.70
N ALA A 334 -18.79 9.02 1.90
CA ALA A 334 -17.52 9.42 2.51
C ALA A 334 -16.64 8.21 2.81
N ILE A 335 -17.21 7.09 3.32
CA ILE A 335 -16.49 5.85 3.61
C ILE A 335 -15.84 5.31 2.35
N ALA A 336 -16.59 5.14 1.27
CA ALA A 336 -16.05 4.62 0.01
C ALA A 336 -14.88 5.49 -0.50
N ARG A 337 -15.00 6.82 -0.41
CA ARG A 337 -13.91 7.75 -0.74
C ARG A 337 -12.70 7.56 0.17
N GLN A 338 -12.90 7.46 1.49
CA GLN A 338 -11.81 7.32 2.46
C GLN A 338 -11.07 5.98 2.29
N LEU A 339 -11.77 4.90 1.93
CA LEU A 339 -11.13 3.62 1.63
C LEU A 339 -10.17 3.72 0.44
N ARG A 340 -10.56 4.44 -0.61
CA ARG A 340 -9.71 4.72 -1.79
C ARG A 340 -8.54 5.64 -1.42
N LEU A 341 -8.82 6.81 -0.83
CA LEU A 341 -7.84 7.84 -0.53
C LEU A 341 -6.77 7.36 0.46
N ARG A 342 -7.19 6.71 1.54
CA ARG A 342 -6.27 6.16 2.55
C ARG A 342 -5.69 4.80 2.16
N ASN A 343 -6.13 4.23 1.04
CA ASN A 343 -5.81 2.87 0.59
C ASN A 343 -6.00 1.81 1.69
N LEU A 344 -7.13 1.87 2.39
CA LEU A 344 -7.47 0.90 3.42
C LEU A 344 -7.89 -0.41 2.79
N GLY A 345 -7.40 -1.53 3.33
CA GLY A 345 -7.68 -2.87 2.82
C GLY A 345 -7.65 -3.92 3.92
N GLY A 346 -8.11 -5.11 3.60
CA GLY A 346 -8.36 -6.18 4.55
C GLY A 346 -9.81 -6.19 4.99
N ILE A 347 -10.07 -6.56 6.24
CA ILE A 347 -11.41 -6.56 6.86
C ILE A 347 -11.75 -5.14 7.30
N ILE A 348 -12.94 -4.67 6.98
CA ILE A 348 -13.45 -3.34 7.33
C ILE A 348 -14.82 -3.53 7.95
N ILE A 349 -15.02 -2.95 9.12
CA ILE A 349 -16.30 -2.98 9.85
C ILE A 349 -16.82 -1.55 9.95
N VAL A 350 -18.07 -1.36 9.55
CA VAL A 350 -18.73 -0.06 9.62
C VAL A 350 -19.90 -0.14 10.59
N ASP A 351 -19.88 0.77 11.55
CA ASP A 351 -20.96 0.99 12.50
C ASP A 351 -21.77 2.22 12.05
N PHE A 352 -22.87 1.96 11.35
CA PHE A 352 -23.82 3.01 10.95
C PHE A 352 -24.72 3.34 12.13
N ILE A 353 -25.19 4.57 12.22
CA ILE A 353 -26.18 4.97 13.20
C ILE A 353 -27.42 4.10 13.03
N ASP A 354 -27.97 3.60 14.15
CA ASP A 354 -29.11 2.70 14.14
C ASP A 354 -30.32 3.27 13.37
N MET A 355 -30.88 2.45 12.47
CA MET A 355 -32.06 2.79 11.67
C MET A 355 -33.17 1.79 11.95
N ALA A 356 -34.32 2.28 12.40
CA ALA A 356 -35.48 1.42 12.64
C ALA A 356 -36.15 0.90 11.35
N PRO A 357 -36.35 1.69 10.27
CA PRO A 357 -36.94 1.21 9.03
C PRO A 357 -35.95 0.36 8.21
N ASP A 358 -36.37 -0.84 7.79
CA ASP A 358 -35.56 -1.71 6.93
C ASP A 358 -35.28 -1.05 5.57
N GLU A 359 -36.24 -0.26 5.03
CA GLU A 359 -36.06 0.51 3.79
C GLU A 359 -34.86 1.47 3.85
N HIS A 360 -34.62 2.10 5.01
CA HIS A 360 -33.46 2.97 5.20
C HIS A 360 -32.15 2.18 5.19
N ARG A 361 -32.13 0.99 5.83
CA ARG A 361 -30.95 0.08 5.82
C ARG A 361 -30.61 -0.38 4.41
N GLU A 362 -31.64 -0.81 3.65
CA GLU A 362 -31.43 -1.22 2.26
C GLU A 362 -30.93 -0.08 1.37
N ALA A 363 -31.47 1.12 1.53
CA ALA A 363 -31.02 2.29 0.78
C ALA A 363 -29.56 2.66 1.09
N VAL A 364 -29.14 2.60 2.35
CA VAL A 364 -27.74 2.84 2.75
C VAL A 364 -26.81 1.78 2.18
N LEU A 365 -27.21 0.50 2.21
CA LEU A 365 -26.46 -0.60 1.58
C LEU A 365 -26.36 -0.45 0.06
N ALA A 366 -27.44 -0.01 -0.58
CA ALA A 366 -27.42 0.24 -2.02
C ALA A 366 -26.46 1.39 -2.37
N GLU A 367 -26.48 2.49 -1.59
CA GLU A 367 -25.60 3.62 -1.81
C GLU A 367 -24.12 3.25 -1.60
N ILE A 368 -23.76 2.55 -0.51
CA ILE A 368 -22.37 2.16 -0.27
C ILE A 368 -21.87 1.23 -1.38
N ARG A 369 -22.66 0.23 -1.81
CA ARG A 369 -22.32 -0.66 -2.92
C ARG A 369 -22.12 0.09 -4.23
N LYS A 370 -22.98 1.06 -4.52
CA LYS A 370 -22.87 1.94 -5.69
C LYS A 370 -21.59 2.76 -5.68
N GLN A 371 -21.17 3.29 -4.53
CA GLN A 371 -19.92 4.03 -4.41
C GLN A 371 -18.70 3.12 -4.48
N LEU A 372 -18.74 1.94 -3.87
CA LEU A 372 -17.67 0.94 -3.95
C LEU A 372 -17.48 0.37 -5.38
N ALA A 373 -18.51 0.36 -6.21
CA ALA A 373 -18.41 -0.05 -7.62
C ALA A 373 -17.49 0.86 -8.47
N ARG A 374 -17.16 2.06 -7.97
CA ARG A 374 -16.19 2.98 -8.61
C ARG A 374 -14.74 2.65 -8.25
N ASP A 375 -14.52 1.77 -7.29
CA ASP A 375 -13.20 1.37 -6.84
C ASP A 375 -12.64 0.29 -7.77
N HIS A 376 -11.46 0.55 -8.35
CA HIS A 376 -10.75 -0.44 -9.19
C HIS A 376 -10.24 -1.65 -8.39
N VAL A 377 -10.27 -1.55 -7.05
CA VAL A 377 -9.86 -2.64 -6.15
C VAL A 377 -11.07 -3.48 -5.77
N LYS A 378 -10.95 -4.80 -5.95
CA LYS A 378 -12.04 -5.74 -5.60
C LYS A 378 -12.44 -5.58 -4.14
N THR A 379 -13.71 -5.23 -3.93
CA THR A 379 -14.35 -5.03 -2.63
C THR A 379 -15.59 -5.91 -2.54
N MET A 380 -15.78 -6.57 -1.40
CA MET A 380 -17.00 -7.32 -1.09
C MET A 380 -17.69 -6.64 0.08
N CYS A 381 -18.97 -6.36 -0.04
CA CYS A 381 -19.78 -5.71 0.99
C CYS A 381 -20.98 -6.61 1.34
N GLY A 382 -21.04 -7.04 2.59
CA GLY A 382 -22.15 -7.81 3.16
C GLY A 382 -23.42 -6.99 3.36
N GLY A 383 -24.39 -7.58 4.06
CA GLY A 383 -25.55 -6.90 4.63
C GLY A 383 -25.28 -6.42 6.05
N PHE A 384 -26.30 -5.83 6.68
CA PHE A 384 -26.26 -5.60 8.12
C PHE A 384 -26.22 -6.93 8.89
N SER A 385 -25.28 -7.05 9.81
CA SER A 385 -25.20 -8.19 10.73
C SER A 385 -26.29 -8.11 11.79
N GLN A 386 -26.39 -9.15 12.63
CA GLN A 386 -27.32 -9.15 13.77
C GLN A 386 -27.00 -8.05 14.81
N LEU A 387 -25.77 -7.55 14.82
CA LEU A 387 -25.31 -6.43 15.66
C LEU A 387 -25.51 -5.06 14.99
N GLY A 388 -26.12 -4.98 13.81
CA GLY A 388 -26.30 -3.73 13.08
C GLY A 388 -25.06 -3.24 12.33
N LEU A 389 -23.99 -4.05 12.27
CA LEU A 389 -22.73 -3.68 11.61
C LEU A 389 -22.73 -4.07 10.14
N VAL A 390 -22.06 -3.31 9.29
CA VAL A 390 -21.79 -3.69 7.90
C VAL A 390 -20.35 -4.20 7.78
N GLU A 391 -20.22 -5.45 7.37
CA GLU A 391 -18.93 -6.12 7.16
C GLU A 391 -18.55 -6.06 5.70
N MET A 392 -17.30 -5.66 5.43
CA MET A 392 -16.76 -5.65 4.08
C MET A 392 -15.30 -6.07 4.05
N THR A 393 -14.85 -6.48 2.86
CA THR A 393 -13.45 -6.75 2.60
C THR A 393 -13.00 -6.00 1.36
N ARG A 394 -11.80 -5.40 1.43
CA ARG A 394 -11.14 -4.76 0.29
C ARG A 394 -9.75 -5.36 0.13
N LYS A 395 -9.39 -5.77 -1.09
CA LYS A 395 -8.07 -6.35 -1.34
C LYS A 395 -6.97 -5.36 -0.98
N ARG A 396 -5.96 -5.79 -0.21
CA ARG A 396 -4.74 -4.99 0.01
C ARG A 396 -3.88 -5.04 -1.26
N THR A 397 -3.70 -3.90 -1.92
CA THR A 397 -2.89 -3.79 -3.15
C THR A 397 -1.54 -3.12 -2.90
N ARG A 398 -1.47 -2.25 -1.90
CA ARG A 398 -0.30 -1.50 -1.44
C ARG A 398 -0.51 -1.10 0.03
N GLU A 399 0.49 -0.52 0.65
CA GLU A 399 0.40 -0.02 2.03
C GLU A 399 -0.59 1.13 2.15
N SER A 400 -1.16 1.32 3.34
CA SER A 400 -2.07 2.43 3.60
C SER A 400 -1.31 3.76 3.61
N LEU A 401 -2.03 4.85 3.36
CA LEU A 401 -1.46 6.21 3.35
C LEU A 401 -0.71 6.54 4.64
N ALA A 402 -1.26 6.13 5.79
CA ALA A 402 -0.63 6.34 7.10
C ALA A 402 0.69 5.57 7.22
N HIS A 403 0.77 4.31 6.76
CA HIS A 403 2.02 3.54 6.79
C HIS A 403 3.10 4.11 5.86
N MET A 404 2.69 4.71 4.72
CA MET A 404 3.64 5.33 3.79
C MET A 404 4.20 6.67 4.29
N LEU A 405 3.40 7.45 5.02
CA LEU A 405 3.74 8.84 5.36
C LEU A 405 4.05 9.07 6.84
N CYS A 406 3.70 8.13 7.72
CA CYS A 406 3.81 8.28 9.17
C CYS A 406 4.60 7.13 9.79
N GLU A 407 5.14 7.40 10.98
CA GLU A 407 5.75 6.42 11.86
C GLU A 407 5.00 6.38 13.21
N PRO A 408 5.10 5.30 14.00
CA PRO A 408 4.51 5.24 15.33
C PRO A 408 4.99 6.41 16.21
N CYS A 409 4.07 7.03 16.95
CA CYS A 409 4.41 8.11 17.85
C CYS A 409 5.42 7.63 18.92
N PRO A 410 6.61 8.25 19.06
CA PRO A 410 7.63 7.82 20.03
C PRO A 410 7.20 7.98 21.48
N VAL A 411 6.16 8.80 21.76
CA VAL A 411 5.66 9.05 23.13
C VAL A 411 4.73 7.94 23.59
N CYS A 412 3.77 7.52 22.75
CA CYS A 412 2.79 6.50 23.12
C CYS A 412 2.97 5.16 22.38
N GLU A 413 3.99 5.04 21.53
CA GLU A 413 4.30 3.83 20.75
C GLU A 413 3.08 3.29 19.98
N GLY A 414 2.21 4.17 19.53
CA GLY A 414 0.98 3.82 18.82
C GLY A 414 -0.23 3.51 19.73
N LYS A 415 -0.08 3.57 21.06
CA LYS A 415 -1.19 3.29 22.01
C LYS A 415 -2.29 4.37 21.98
N GLY A 416 -1.97 5.60 21.53
CA GLY A 416 -2.90 6.75 21.54
C GLY A 416 -3.18 7.37 22.91
N ILE A 417 -2.69 6.77 23.98
CA ILE A 417 -2.84 7.24 25.37
C ILE A 417 -1.50 7.12 26.09
N VAL A 418 -1.31 7.93 27.11
CA VAL A 418 -0.20 7.87 28.07
C VAL A 418 -0.74 7.93 29.48
N LYS A 419 -0.03 7.38 30.47
CA LYS A 419 -0.39 7.53 31.89
C LYS A 419 -0.43 9.00 32.25
N THR A 420 -1.36 9.37 33.12
CA THR A 420 -1.41 10.73 33.67
C THR A 420 -0.16 10.97 34.54
N ALA A 421 0.28 12.21 34.66
CA ALA A 421 1.38 12.57 35.55
C ALA A 421 1.16 12.07 36.97
N ARG A 422 -0.08 12.13 37.48
CA ARG A 422 -0.48 11.61 38.80
C ARG A 422 -0.28 10.07 38.89
N SER A 423 -0.63 9.32 37.87
CA SER A 423 -0.41 7.87 37.90
C SER A 423 1.07 7.54 37.93
N VAL A 424 1.90 8.30 37.17
CA VAL A 424 3.37 8.14 37.18
C VAL A 424 3.94 8.52 38.54
N THR A 425 3.48 9.59 39.17
CA THR A 425 3.88 9.98 40.52
C THR A 425 3.62 8.84 41.54
N TYR A 426 2.48 8.17 41.44
CA TYR A 426 2.17 7.06 42.35
C TYR A 426 2.98 5.78 41.98
N ASP A 427 3.35 5.58 40.73
CA ASP A 427 4.30 4.54 40.36
C ASP A 427 5.67 4.80 41.00
N ILE A 428 6.16 6.04 40.95
CA ILE A 428 7.42 6.46 41.58
C ILE A 428 7.40 6.23 43.07
N PHE A 429 6.32 6.62 43.77
CA PHE A 429 6.17 6.35 45.19
C PHE A 429 6.29 4.85 45.50
N ARG A 430 5.62 3.99 44.73
CA ARG A 430 5.69 2.55 44.94
C ARG A 430 7.09 1.99 44.67
N GLU A 431 7.77 2.54 43.67
CA GLU A 431 9.13 2.12 43.33
C GLU A 431 10.11 2.54 44.44
N ILE A 432 10.05 3.78 44.94
CA ILE A 432 10.91 4.24 46.05
C ILE A 432 10.71 3.31 47.28
N LEU A 433 9.47 2.95 47.60
CA LEU A 433 9.19 2.03 48.71
C LEU A 433 9.77 0.63 48.50
N ARG A 434 9.81 0.15 47.27
CA ARG A 434 10.40 -1.13 46.89
C ARG A 434 11.92 -1.09 47.00
N GLU A 435 12.53 -0.04 46.42
CA GLU A 435 13.99 0.17 46.50
C GLU A 435 14.50 0.36 47.93
N ALA A 436 13.77 1.11 48.76
CA ALA A 436 14.08 1.35 50.15
C ALA A 436 14.09 0.05 51.00
N ARG A 437 13.35 -0.98 50.59
CA ARG A 437 13.38 -2.30 51.27
C ARG A 437 14.58 -3.18 50.83
N GLN A 438 15.07 -2.96 49.61
CA GLN A 438 16.14 -3.78 49.04
C GLN A 438 17.52 -3.15 49.23
N PHE A 439 17.60 -1.84 49.18
CA PHE A 439 18.85 -1.08 49.25
C PHE A 439 18.84 -0.07 50.39
N ASN A 440 20.01 0.37 50.82
CA ASN A 440 20.18 1.36 51.86
C ASN A 440 21.03 2.57 51.38
N PRO A 441 20.57 3.34 50.39
CA PRO A 441 21.28 4.51 49.90
C PRO A 441 21.25 5.63 50.93
N LYS A 442 22.05 6.68 50.74
CA LYS A 442 22.01 7.88 51.58
C LYS A 442 20.85 8.78 51.15
N GLU A 443 20.51 8.77 49.89
CA GLU A 443 19.49 9.62 49.27
C GLU A 443 18.87 8.89 48.07
N PHE A 444 17.55 9.14 47.83
CA PHE A 444 16.87 8.76 46.60
C PHE A 444 16.72 10.03 45.72
N ARG A 445 17.17 9.99 44.49
CA ARG A 445 16.92 11.06 43.50
C ARG A 445 15.96 10.59 42.43
N VAL A 446 14.83 11.26 42.32
CA VAL A 446 13.86 11.03 41.26
C VAL A 446 14.18 11.94 40.09
N VAL A 447 14.41 11.37 38.93
CA VAL A 447 14.57 12.09 37.66
C VAL A 447 13.34 11.79 36.84
N ALA A 448 12.56 12.81 36.44
CA ALA A 448 11.32 12.64 35.67
C ALA A 448 11.00 13.88 34.84
N SER A 449 9.96 13.74 34.00
CA SER A 449 9.49 14.86 33.17
C SER A 449 9.04 16.08 34.00
N PRO A 450 9.13 17.31 33.46
CA PRO A 450 8.75 18.54 34.17
C PRO A 450 7.35 18.48 34.81
N LYS A 451 6.36 17.92 34.07
CA LYS A 451 4.97 17.80 34.57
C LYS A 451 4.83 16.90 35.81
N VAL A 452 5.61 15.83 35.86
CA VAL A 452 5.62 14.90 37.01
C VAL A 452 6.30 15.55 38.21
N ILE A 453 7.43 16.24 37.98
CA ILE A 453 8.13 16.97 39.06
C ILE A 453 7.30 18.12 39.60
N GLU A 454 6.61 18.90 38.76
CA GLU A 454 5.71 19.95 39.15
C GLU A 454 4.59 19.41 40.10
N LEU A 455 4.00 18.26 39.75
CA LEU A 455 2.98 17.62 40.58
C LEU A 455 3.52 17.19 41.94
N PHE A 456 4.77 16.71 42.04
CA PHE A 456 5.44 16.40 43.28
C PHE A 456 5.68 17.64 44.15
N LEU A 457 6.01 18.78 43.54
CA LEU A 457 6.31 20.01 44.25
C LEU A 457 5.04 20.73 44.74
N ASP A 458 3.93 20.54 44.02
CA ASP A 458 2.65 21.21 44.33
C ASP A 458 1.70 20.25 45.08
N GLU A 459 0.89 19.49 44.39
CA GLU A 459 -0.21 18.71 44.97
C GLU A 459 0.26 17.56 45.88
N GLU A 460 1.37 16.91 45.55
CA GLU A 460 1.88 15.71 46.23
C GLU A 460 3.04 16.00 47.19
N SER A 461 3.32 17.27 47.48
CA SER A 461 4.46 17.69 48.32
C SER A 461 4.40 17.13 49.74
N GLN A 462 3.21 17.08 50.36
CA GLN A 462 3.02 16.50 51.68
C GLN A 462 3.24 14.98 51.67
N HIS A 463 2.78 14.29 50.64
CA HIS A 463 2.96 12.85 50.50
C HIS A 463 4.43 12.49 50.27
N LEU A 464 5.16 13.30 49.53
CA LEU A 464 6.60 13.15 49.31
C LEU A 464 7.37 13.33 50.64
N ALA A 465 7.02 14.35 51.43
CA ALA A 465 7.63 14.55 52.74
C ALA A 465 7.32 13.37 53.69
N GLY A 466 6.07 12.90 53.74
CA GLY A 466 5.67 11.73 54.51
C GLY A 466 6.38 10.45 54.08
N LEU A 467 6.57 10.26 52.78
CA LEU A 467 7.37 9.12 52.26
C LEU A 467 8.82 9.21 52.72
N SER A 468 9.45 10.40 52.62
CA SER A 468 10.85 10.62 53.04
C SER A 468 11.04 10.33 54.54
N GLU A 469 10.06 10.77 55.38
CA GLU A 469 10.05 10.45 56.81
C GLU A 469 9.86 8.96 57.06
N PHE A 470 8.91 8.32 56.38
CA PHE A 470 8.63 6.89 56.50
C PHE A 470 9.84 5.98 56.17
N ILE A 471 10.56 6.30 55.12
CA ILE A 471 11.75 5.51 54.71
C ILE A 471 13.01 5.96 55.43
N GLY A 472 12.97 7.09 56.19
CA GLY A 472 14.11 7.64 56.92
C GLY A 472 15.26 8.13 56.00
N LYS A 473 14.95 8.49 54.77
CA LYS A 473 15.92 8.93 53.76
C LYS A 473 15.38 10.14 52.98
N PRO A 474 16.23 11.11 52.63
CA PRO A 474 15.82 12.22 51.78
C PRO A 474 15.50 11.74 50.36
N VAL A 475 14.46 12.35 49.78
CA VAL A 475 14.07 12.18 48.38
C VAL A 475 14.23 13.52 47.68
N SER A 476 15.17 13.63 46.76
CA SER A 476 15.37 14.82 45.92
C SER A 476 14.71 14.63 44.56
N LEU A 477 14.33 15.75 43.92
CA LEU A 477 13.65 15.79 42.65
C LEU A 477 14.53 16.48 41.60
N GLN A 478 14.62 15.90 40.42
CA GLN A 478 15.32 16.49 39.28
C GLN A 478 14.41 16.47 38.08
N SER A 479 14.18 17.60 37.44
CA SER A 479 13.43 17.71 36.20
C SER A 479 14.33 17.46 35.01
N GLU A 480 13.87 16.58 34.10
CA GLU A 480 14.56 16.29 32.85
C GLU A 480 13.59 16.45 31.67
N SER A 481 13.83 17.49 30.86
CA SER A 481 12.92 17.86 29.75
C SER A 481 12.98 16.89 28.57
N ALA A 482 14.03 16.10 28.47
CA ALA A 482 14.16 15.08 27.43
C ALA A 482 13.34 13.81 27.72
N MET A 483 12.91 13.60 28.96
CA MET A 483 12.08 12.46 29.35
C MET A 483 10.63 12.63 28.96
N GLY A 484 10.03 11.58 28.39
CA GLY A 484 8.59 11.47 28.19
C GLY A 484 7.84 11.41 29.54
N GLN A 485 6.52 11.68 29.50
CA GLN A 485 5.71 11.74 30.73
C GLN A 485 5.71 10.45 31.55
N GLU A 486 5.83 9.28 30.92
CA GLU A 486 5.88 7.96 31.59
C GLU A 486 7.28 7.51 32.00
N GLN A 487 8.31 8.24 31.54
CA GLN A 487 9.70 7.90 31.81
C GLN A 487 10.16 8.55 33.14
N TYR A 488 10.79 7.75 33.97
CA TYR A 488 11.45 8.21 35.18
C TYR A 488 12.59 7.29 35.57
N ASP A 489 13.54 7.82 36.32
CA ASP A 489 14.63 7.07 36.94
C ASP A 489 14.69 7.38 38.44
N ILE A 490 15.06 6.37 39.24
CA ILE A 490 15.34 6.52 40.66
C ILE A 490 16.80 6.21 40.89
N VAL A 491 17.57 7.26 41.13
CA VAL A 491 19.02 7.15 41.37
C VAL A 491 19.27 6.97 42.85
N LEU A 492 19.96 5.93 43.24
CA LEU A 492 20.39 5.60 44.60
C LEU A 492 21.73 6.27 44.87
N LEU A 493 21.84 7.23 45.79
CA LEU A 493 23.04 8.01 46.11
C LEU A 493 23.62 7.68 47.47
#